data_52e9aa8fc1c39241ab24013889b374b2
#
_entry.id   52e9aa8fc1c39241ab24013889b374b2
#
_cell.length_a   1.000
_cell.length_b   1.000
_cell.length_c   1.000
_cell.angle_alpha   90.00
_cell.angle_beta   90.00
_cell.angle_gamma   90.00
#
_symmetry.space_group_name_H-M   'P 1'
#
loop_
_entity.id
_entity.type
_entity.pdbx_description
1 polymer ?
#
loop_
_entity_poly.entity_id
_entity_poly.type
_entity_poly.pdbx_seq_one_letter_code
_entity_poly.pdbx_strand_id
1 'polypeptide(L)'
;MSLSRLTFILAVTIAPGAVQAQTPQDEKSRAVHGGGISVPGWTGKIDASEEKAGLTLNNAKLAQQGDALLVTTGPAVTYWNSGAKASGNYTVKATFTEPKYMNLNSHPHPYGIMIGGNDLGGADQSYLYCAAYGNGMFIVRGFGPDAFQMNGRRGEASAAVHKAAAVGEPVTQEIALSVKGDKVECAINGAVVASYDKSAVVAPGKLKSTDGVYGLRFAHNTEVKVTGLALTH
;
A
#
# COMPACT_ATOMS: atom_id res chain seq x y z
N MET A 1 29.94 70.10 -0.72
CA MET A 1 28.65 69.37 -0.86
C MET A 1 28.96 67.91 -1.02
N SER A 2 28.80 67.14 0.05
CA SER A 2 29.09 65.68 0.10
C SER A 2 27.74 64.95 0.14
N LEU A 3 27.47 64.17 -0.91
CA LEU A 3 26.26 63.32 -0.95
C LEU A 3 26.59 61.96 -0.31
N SER A 4 26.02 61.73 0.86
CA SER A 4 26.04 60.44 1.53
C SER A 4 25.05 59.51 0.86
N ARG A 5 25.53 58.35 0.31
CA ARG A 5 24.67 57.28 -0.23
C ARG A 5 24.25 56.34 0.91
N LEU A 6 22.98 56.34 1.22
CA LEU A 6 22.38 55.37 2.14
C LEU A 6 22.15 54.04 1.38
N THR A 7 22.85 52.98 1.79
CA THR A 7 22.64 51.64 1.26
C THR A 7 21.61 50.93 2.16
N PHE A 8 20.44 50.64 1.62
CA PHE A 8 19.43 49.83 2.31
C PHE A 8 19.80 48.37 2.12
N ILE A 9 20.12 47.69 3.21
CA ILE A 9 20.28 46.22 3.25
C ILE A 9 18.90 45.64 3.58
N LEU A 10 18.31 44.93 2.58
CA LEU A 10 17.08 44.19 2.77
C LEU A 10 17.42 42.84 3.45
N ALA A 11 17.12 42.67 4.71
CA ALA A 11 17.24 41.44 5.43
C ALA A 11 16.06 40.53 5.06
N VAL A 12 16.34 39.44 4.27
CA VAL A 12 15.38 38.40 4.01
C VAL A 12 15.36 37.45 5.20
N THR A 13 14.33 37.53 6.02
CA THR A 13 14.08 36.57 7.10
C THR A 13 13.42 35.32 6.50
N ILE A 14 14.19 34.24 6.36
CA ILE A 14 13.65 32.91 6.05
C ILE A 14 13.02 32.39 7.35
N ALA A 15 11.71 32.36 7.39
CA ALA A 15 10.97 31.70 8.47
C ALA A 15 11.19 30.16 8.35
N PRO A 16 11.60 29.47 9.43
CA PRO A 16 11.65 28.01 9.40
C PRO A 16 10.25 27.47 9.23
N GLY A 17 10.01 26.73 8.16
CA GLY A 17 8.76 26.01 7.95
C GLY A 17 8.52 25.09 9.15
N ALA A 18 7.47 25.33 9.90
CA ALA A 18 7.05 24.46 10.98
C ALA A 18 6.70 23.09 10.39
N VAL A 19 7.52 22.08 10.65
CA VAL A 19 7.16 20.68 10.47
C VAL A 19 6.03 20.42 11.48
N GLN A 20 4.80 20.37 11.00
CA GLN A 20 3.66 19.99 11.84
C GLN A 20 3.90 18.55 12.29
N ALA A 21 4.12 18.38 13.58
CA ALA A 21 4.11 17.06 14.21
C ALA A 21 2.71 16.47 14.04
N GLN A 22 2.63 15.27 13.44
CA GLN A 22 1.37 14.54 13.28
C GLN A 22 0.73 14.36 14.66
N THR A 23 -0.54 14.70 14.76
CA THR A 23 -1.28 14.50 15.99
C THR A 23 -1.57 13.01 16.18
N PRO A 24 -1.60 12.48 17.42
CA PRO A 24 -1.96 11.07 17.66
C PRO A 24 -3.29 10.63 17.08
N GLN A 25 -4.15 11.57 16.71
CA GLN A 25 -5.46 11.32 16.13
C GLN A 25 -5.38 10.95 14.63
N ASP A 26 -4.34 11.41 13.93
CA ASP A 26 -4.11 11.10 12.50
C ASP A 26 -3.58 9.67 12.29
N GLU A 27 -3.03 9.07 13.33
CA GLU A 27 -2.55 7.67 13.34
C GLU A 27 -3.68 6.67 13.63
N LYS A 28 -4.86 7.12 14.02
CA LYS A 28 -5.99 6.23 14.35
C LYS A 28 -6.77 5.87 13.10
N SER A 29 -7.13 4.58 13.03
CA SER A 29 -8.06 4.08 12.02
C SER A 29 -9.44 4.70 12.19
N ARG A 30 -10.01 5.20 11.11
CA ARG A 30 -11.34 5.84 11.09
C ARG A 30 -12.44 4.80 11.10
N ALA A 31 -13.61 5.18 11.54
CA ALA A 31 -14.81 4.37 11.36
C ALA A 31 -15.30 4.48 9.91
N VAL A 32 -15.55 3.34 9.28
CA VAL A 32 -16.20 3.25 7.97
C VAL A 32 -17.66 2.82 8.19
N HIS A 33 -18.59 3.65 7.77
CA HIS A 33 -20.02 3.33 7.85
C HIS A 33 -20.45 2.38 6.72
N GLY A 34 -21.27 1.39 7.05
CA GLY A 34 -21.74 0.39 6.08
C GLY A 34 -20.59 -0.45 5.53
N GLY A 35 -19.62 -0.77 6.39
CA GLY A 35 -18.49 -1.61 6.06
C GLY A 35 -18.84 -3.08 5.88
N GLY A 36 -17.82 -3.89 5.69
CA GLY A 36 -17.90 -5.31 5.39
C GLY A 36 -17.54 -5.61 3.94
N ILE A 37 -17.66 -6.87 3.55
CA ILE A 37 -17.35 -7.38 2.21
C ILE A 37 -18.64 -7.73 1.51
N SER A 38 -18.96 -7.04 0.39
CA SER A 38 -20.13 -7.29 -0.44
C SER A 38 -19.80 -7.93 -1.79
N VAL A 39 -18.56 -8.44 -1.96
CA VAL A 39 -18.08 -9.09 -3.20
C VAL A 39 -18.07 -10.60 -2.99
N PRO A 40 -18.85 -11.37 -3.75
CA PRO A 40 -18.93 -12.83 -3.61
C PRO A 40 -17.55 -13.52 -3.73
N GLY A 41 -17.29 -14.48 -2.84
CA GLY A 41 -16.04 -15.25 -2.83
C GLY A 41 -14.84 -14.54 -2.23
N TRP A 42 -14.96 -13.25 -1.88
CA TRP A 42 -13.91 -12.50 -1.22
C TRP A 42 -14.03 -12.60 0.30
N THR A 43 -12.89 -12.58 0.94
CA THR A 43 -12.73 -12.49 2.39
C THR A 43 -11.57 -11.55 2.71
N GLY A 44 -11.31 -11.32 3.99
CA GLY A 44 -10.22 -10.44 4.41
C GLY A 44 -9.87 -10.60 5.86
N LYS A 45 -8.75 -9.98 6.23
CA LYS A 45 -8.30 -9.87 7.62
C LYS A 45 -7.69 -8.49 7.84
N ILE A 46 -8.07 -7.84 8.92
CA ILE A 46 -7.40 -6.63 9.40
C ILE A 46 -6.13 -7.00 10.17
N ASP A 47 -5.24 -6.04 10.36
CA ASP A 47 -4.01 -6.28 11.11
C ASP A 47 -4.31 -6.57 12.59
N ALA A 48 -3.49 -7.44 13.19
CA ALA A 48 -3.66 -7.86 14.59
C ALA A 48 -3.62 -6.69 15.60
N SER A 49 -2.88 -5.62 15.27
CA SER A 49 -2.87 -4.39 16.08
C SER A 49 -4.21 -3.66 16.06
N GLU A 50 -4.89 -3.69 14.90
CA GLU A 50 -6.22 -3.10 14.71
C GLU A 50 -7.30 -3.93 15.42
N GLU A 51 -7.19 -5.28 15.35
CA GLU A 51 -8.07 -6.18 16.12
C GLU A 51 -7.93 -5.95 17.63
N LYS A 52 -6.70 -5.78 18.11
CA LYS A 52 -6.44 -5.45 19.52
C LYS A 52 -7.00 -4.09 19.93
N ALA A 53 -7.13 -3.16 18.99
CA ALA A 53 -7.78 -1.87 19.20
C ALA A 53 -9.31 -1.95 19.12
N GLY A 54 -9.89 -3.17 18.95
CA GLY A 54 -11.33 -3.42 18.93
C GLY A 54 -11.99 -3.21 17.57
N LEU A 55 -11.19 -3.04 16.49
CA LEU A 55 -11.71 -2.92 15.13
C LEU A 55 -11.97 -4.31 14.53
N THR A 56 -12.81 -4.34 13.52
CA THR A 56 -13.21 -5.54 12.80
C THR A 56 -13.23 -5.28 11.29
N LEU A 57 -13.48 -6.30 10.48
CA LEU A 57 -13.70 -6.14 9.03
C LEU A 57 -14.87 -5.21 8.70
N ASN A 58 -15.84 -5.04 9.61
CA ASN A 58 -16.94 -4.11 9.42
C ASN A 58 -16.53 -2.63 9.53
N ASN A 59 -15.29 -2.35 9.95
CA ASN A 59 -14.69 -1.03 9.93
C ASN A 59 -13.90 -0.76 8.63
N ALA A 60 -13.92 -1.71 7.69
CA ALA A 60 -13.41 -1.55 6.32
C ALA A 60 -14.48 -2.02 5.34
N LYS A 61 -14.44 -1.52 4.11
CA LYS A 61 -15.43 -1.81 3.07
C LYS A 61 -14.76 -2.35 1.82
N LEU A 62 -15.25 -3.47 1.30
CA LEU A 62 -14.96 -3.97 -0.04
C LEU A 62 -16.28 -4.15 -0.78
N ALA A 63 -16.46 -3.40 -1.85
CA ALA A 63 -17.65 -3.45 -2.71
C ALA A 63 -17.25 -3.57 -4.17
N GLN A 64 -18.18 -3.95 -5.04
CA GLN A 64 -17.97 -4.02 -6.48
C GLN A 64 -18.88 -3.03 -7.20
N GLN A 65 -18.35 -2.37 -8.24
CA GLN A 65 -19.09 -1.52 -9.15
C GLN A 65 -18.62 -1.80 -10.57
N GLY A 66 -19.44 -2.50 -11.36
CA GLY A 66 -19.00 -3.04 -12.64
C GLY A 66 -17.79 -3.96 -12.45
N ASP A 67 -16.72 -3.72 -13.21
CA ASP A 67 -15.47 -4.49 -13.12
C ASP A 67 -14.50 -3.97 -12.03
N ALA A 68 -14.88 -2.92 -11.32
CA ALA A 68 -14.03 -2.31 -10.31
C ALA A 68 -14.36 -2.81 -8.91
N LEU A 69 -13.32 -3.01 -8.10
CA LEU A 69 -13.44 -3.14 -6.66
C LEU A 69 -13.26 -1.76 -6.01
N LEU A 70 -14.19 -1.39 -5.17
CA LEU A 70 -14.15 -0.15 -4.37
C LEU A 70 -13.76 -0.51 -2.95
N VAL A 71 -12.67 0.06 -2.49
CA VAL A 71 -12.13 -0.18 -1.15
C VAL A 71 -12.10 1.11 -0.37
N THR A 72 -12.63 1.07 0.85
CA THR A 72 -12.47 2.14 1.83
C THR A 72 -12.07 1.49 3.15
N THR A 73 -10.91 1.89 3.70
CA THR A 73 -10.43 1.30 4.94
C THR A 73 -10.52 2.29 6.11
N GLY A 74 -10.96 1.79 7.26
CA GLY A 74 -10.62 2.33 8.55
C GLY A 74 -9.33 1.65 9.00
N PRO A 75 -9.36 0.36 9.41
CA PRO A 75 -8.16 -0.41 9.71
C PRO A 75 -7.38 -0.82 8.46
N ALA A 76 -6.09 -1.10 8.64
CA ALA A 76 -5.29 -1.76 7.63
C ALA A 76 -5.80 -3.20 7.39
N VAL A 77 -5.92 -3.59 6.12
CA VAL A 77 -6.62 -4.82 5.73
C VAL A 77 -5.98 -5.50 4.53
N THR A 78 -6.03 -6.81 4.51
CA THR A 78 -5.72 -7.64 3.36
C THR A 78 -6.99 -8.34 2.89
N TYR A 79 -7.30 -8.26 1.59
CA TYR A 79 -8.43 -8.91 0.96
C TYR A 79 -7.97 -9.94 -0.06
N TRP A 80 -8.66 -11.07 -0.12
CA TRP A 80 -8.39 -12.13 -1.10
C TRP A 80 -9.64 -12.93 -1.46
N ASN A 81 -9.60 -13.59 -2.62
CA ASN A 81 -10.52 -14.65 -2.95
C ASN A 81 -9.78 -15.98 -2.78
N SER A 82 -10.31 -16.91 -2.01
CA SER A 82 -9.65 -18.20 -1.72
C SER A 82 -9.40 -19.07 -2.96
N GLY A 83 -10.16 -18.85 -4.04
CA GLY A 83 -9.96 -19.47 -5.34
C GLY A 83 -8.85 -18.83 -6.19
N ALA A 84 -8.41 -17.62 -5.84
CA ALA A 84 -7.38 -16.88 -6.58
C ALA A 84 -5.97 -17.35 -6.15
N LYS A 85 -5.45 -18.39 -6.81
CA LYS A 85 -4.16 -19.01 -6.51
C LYS A 85 -3.19 -18.85 -7.67
N ALA A 86 -1.91 -18.69 -7.36
CA ALA A 86 -0.81 -18.64 -8.30
C ALA A 86 0.30 -19.60 -7.87
N SER A 87 1.01 -20.17 -8.84
CA SER A 87 2.14 -21.08 -8.59
C SER A 87 3.16 -21.04 -9.71
N GLY A 88 4.40 -21.39 -9.40
CA GLY A 88 5.50 -21.40 -10.36
C GLY A 88 5.91 -20.00 -10.78
N ASN A 89 6.01 -19.78 -12.08
CA ASN A 89 6.27 -18.45 -12.67
C ASN A 89 4.94 -17.76 -12.99
N TYR A 90 4.76 -16.56 -12.48
CA TYR A 90 3.53 -15.81 -12.70
C TYR A 90 3.71 -14.31 -12.45
N THR A 91 2.75 -13.54 -12.90
CA THR A 91 2.60 -12.12 -12.58
C THR A 91 1.16 -11.84 -12.16
N VAL A 92 0.98 -11.23 -11.00
CA VAL A 92 -0.29 -10.66 -10.56
C VAL A 92 -0.19 -9.15 -10.73
N LYS A 93 -1.17 -8.53 -11.39
CA LYS A 93 -1.20 -7.08 -11.57
C LYS A 93 -2.60 -6.50 -11.40
N ALA A 94 -2.68 -5.23 -11.05
CA ALA A 94 -3.90 -4.44 -11.01
C ALA A 94 -3.59 -2.96 -11.12
N THR A 95 -4.61 -2.18 -11.53
CA THR A 95 -4.56 -0.72 -11.51
C THR A 95 -5.31 -0.20 -10.30
N PHE A 96 -4.65 0.66 -9.54
CA PHE A 96 -5.15 1.30 -8.34
C PHE A 96 -5.31 2.79 -8.60
N THR A 97 -6.50 3.32 -8.36
CA THR A 97 -6.75 4.77 -8.40
C THR A 97 -7.22 5.21 -7.03
N GLU A 98 -6.43 6.06 -6.39
CA GLU A 98 -6.84 6.84 -5.22
C GLU A 98 -7.53 8.09 -5.76
N PRO A 99 -8.87 8.21 -5.65
CA PRO A 99 -9.61 9.25 -6.33
C PRO A 99 -9.39 10.64 -5.72
N LYS A 100 -9.06 10.66 -4.45
CA LYS A 100 -8.75 11.88 -3.68
C LYS A 100 -7.61 11.59 -2.73
N TYR A 101 -6.39 11.83 -3.19
CA TYR A 101 -5.18 11.61 -2.42
C TYR A 101 -5.26 12.24 -1.03
N MET A 102 -5.00 11.44 0.00
CA MET A 102 -5.07 11.84 1.40
C MET A 102 -6.45 12.33 1.87
N ASN A 103 -7.56 11.87 1.25
CA ASN A 103 -8.91 12.28 1.65
C ASN A 103 -9.29 11.84 3.07
N LEU A 104 -8.77 10.70 3.54
CA LEU A 104 -9.10 10.11 4.83
C LEU A 104 -8.00 10.25 5.88
N ASN A 105 -6.90 10.92 5.56
CA ASN A 105 -5.70 10.99 6.41
C ASN A 105 -4.90 12.27 6.15
N SER A 106 -3.92 12.57 7.01
CA SER A 106 -3.01 13.70 6.88
C SER A 106 -1.64 13.33 6.34
N HIS A 107 -1.40 12.04 6.05
CA HIS A 107 -0.15 11.51 5.50
C HIS A 107 -0.43 10.35 4.54
N PRO A 108 0.46 10.06 3.58
CA PRO A 108 0.24 9.03 2.57
C PRO A 108 0.16 7.64 3.16
N HIS A 109 -0.79 6.85 2.69
CA HIS A 109 -0.93 5.44 3.04
C HIS A 109 -0.82 4.56 1.80
N PRO A 110 -0.11 3.40 1.88
CA PRO A 110 0.12 2.56 0.72
C PRO A 110 -1.02 1.58 0.45
N TYR A 111 -1.15 1.22 -0.81
CA TYR A 111 -2.04 0.20 -1.33
C TYR A 111 -1.33 -0.62 -2.42
N GLY A 112 -1.69 -1.90 -2.56
CA GLY A 112 -1.02 -2.73 -3.55
C GLY A 112 -1.48 -4.18 -3.60
N ILE A 113 -0.62 -5.00 -4.18
CA ILE A 113 -0.84 -6.44 -4.45
C ILE A 113 -0.11 -7.28 -3.42
N MET A 114 -0.74 -8.37 -2.99
CA MET A 114 -0.09 -9.43 -2.24
C MET A 114 -0.05 -10.75 -3.01
N ILE A 115 1.00 -11.54 -2.80
CA ILE A 115 1.22 -12.88 -3.34
C ILE A 115 1.74 -13.84 -2.26
N GLY A 116 1.80 -15.13 -2.60
CA GLY A 116 2.32 -16.17 -1.70
C GLY A 116 1.52 -16.30 -0.42
N GLY A 117 0.20 -16.03 -0.50
CA GLY A 117 -0.70 -16.09 0.64
C GLY A 117 -0.92 -17.53 1.08
N ASN A 118 -0.39 -17.87 2.26
CA ASN A 118 -0.54 -19.17 2.92
C ASN A 118 -1.11 -18.97 4.31
N ASP A 119 -2.00 -19.86 4.74
CA ASP A 119 -2.68 -19.85 6.05
C ASP A 119 -3.34 -18.51 6.39
N LEU A 120 -3.84 -17.81 5.35
CA LEU A 120 -4.46 -16.50 5.48
C LEU A 120 -5.64 -16.53 6.45
N GLY A 121 -5.72 -15.51 7.31
CA GLY A 121 -6.73 -15.44 8.37
C GLY A 121 -6.33 -16.15 9.66
N GLY A 122 -5.33 -17.06 9.63
CA GLY A 122 -4.80 -17.75 10.80
C GLY A 122 -3.67 -16.99 11.50
N ALA A 123 -3.18 -17.60 12.60
CA ALA A 123 -2.03 -17.07 13.34
C ALA A 123 -0.72 -17.21 12.54
N ASP A 124 -0.63 -18.28 11.72
CA ASP A 124 0.56 -18.64 10.94
C ASP A 124 0.52 -18.08 9.51
N GLN A 125 -0.31 -17.07 9.24
CA GLN A 125 -0.41 -16.49 7.91
C GLN A 125 0.94 -15.98 7.40
N SER A 126 1.18 -16.18 6.11
CA SER A 126 2.32 -15.56 5.44
C SER A 126 1.92 -15.03 4.06
N TYR A 127 2.44 -13.88 3.68
CA TYR A 127 2.32 -13.29 2.36
C TYR A 127 3.32 -12.14 2.16
N LEU A 128 3.69 -11.87 0.90
CA LEU A 128 4.47 -10.70 0.51
C LEU A 128 3.56 -9.71 -0.20
N TYR A 129 3.79 -8.41 -0.01
CA TYR A 129 3.09 -7.39 -0.78
C TYR A 129 4.04 -6.29 -1.29
N CYS A 130 3.70 -5.76 -2.45
CA CYS A 130 4.26 -4.55 -3.01
C CYS A 130 3.15 -3.50 -3.06
N ALA A 131 3.41 -2.32 -2.51
CA ALA A 131 2.44 -1.25 -2.41
C ALA A 131 3.05 0.11 -2.74
N ALA A 132 2.27 0.95 -3.40
CA ALA A 132 2.64 2.31 -3.74
C ALA A 132 1.92 3.32 -2.83
N TYR A 133 2.58 4.45 -2.62
CA TYR A 133 2.01 5.64 -2.02
C TYR A 133 1.73 6.68 -3.10
N GLY A 134 0.69 7.46 -2.95
CA GLY A 134 0.38 8.56 -3.86
C GLY A 134 1.37 9.75 -3.85
N ASN A 135 2.49 9.63 -3.14
CA ASN A 135 3.55 10.63 -3.06
C ASN A 135 4.85 10.28 -3.82
N GLY A 136 4.83 9.21 -4.64
CA GLY A 136 6.01 8.78 -5.40
C GLY A 136 6.92 7.77 -4.68
N MET A 137 6.45 7.20 -3.59
CA MET A 137 7.17 6.17 -2.82
C MET A 137 6.50 4.79 -2.99
N PHE A 138 7.26 3.74 -2.72
CA PHE A 138 6.75 2.37 -2.68
C PHE A 138 7.35 1.60 -1.51
N ILE A 139 6.73 0.50 -1.16
CA ILE A 139 7.19 -0.37 -0.09
C ILE A 139 6.97 -1.84 -0.47
N VAL A 140 7.93 -2.70 -0.11
CA VAL A 140 7.82 -4.15 -0.21
C VAL A 140 7.98 -4.73 1.18
N ARG A 141 6.91 -5.37 1.65
CA ARG A 141 6.81 -5.97 2.98
C ARG A 141 6.08 -7.30 2.93
N GLY A 142 6.10 -8.00 4.03
CA GLY A 142 5.31 -9.20 4.20
C GLY A 142 4.99 -9.49 5.65
N PHE A 143 4.17 -10.51 5.79
CA PHE A 143 3.88 -11.15 7.05
C PHE A 143 4.35 -12.60 6.96
N GLY A 144 4.97 -13.05 8.01
CA GLY A 144 5.28 -14.41 8.34
C GLY A 144 4.81 -14.61 9.79
N PRO A 145 5.52 -15.36 10.65
CA PRO A 145 5.29 -15.32 12.10
C PRO A 145 5.30 -13.90 12.64
N ASP A 146 6.19 -13.05 12.11
CA ASP A 146 6.25 -11.61 12.35
C ASP A 146 6.22 -10.84 11.03
N ALA A 147 5.88 -9.54 11.09
CA ALA A 147 5.99 -8.66 9.94
C ALA A 147 7.46 -8.45 9.56
N PHE A 148 7.77 -8.55 8.26
CA PHE A 148 9.12 -8.34 7.74
C PHE A 148 9.15 -7.30 6.60
N GLN A 149 10.32 -6.70 6.39
CA GLN A 149 10.53 -5.69 5.36
C GLN A 149 11.62 -6.14 4.38
N MET A 150 11.40 -5.84 3.10
CA MET A 150 12.35 -6.12 2.04
C MET A 150 13.09 -4.87 1.57
N ASN A 151 12.50 -3.69 1.74
CA ASN A 151 13.12 -2.40 1.46
C ASN A 151 13.01 -1.44 2.67
N GLY A 152 13.40 -0.18 2.51
CA GLY A 152 13.49 0.79 3.60
C GLY A 152 12.23 0.88 4.48
N ARG A 153 12.42 1.05 5.79
CA ARG A 153 11.32 1.06 6.78
C ARG A 153 10.19 2.04 6.45
N ARG A 154 10.50 3.16 5.83
CA ARG A 154 9.53 4.19 5.40
C ARG A 154 9.17 4.10 3.93
N GLY A 155 9.60 3.03 3.24
CA GLY A 155 9.54 2.91 1.80
C GLY A 155 10.71 3.63 1.11
N GLU A 156 10.73 3.57 -0.21
CA GLU A 156 11.74 4.15 -1.08
C GLU A 156 11.07 4.98 -2.16
N ALA A 157 11.73 6.06 -2.60
CA ALA A 157 11.24 6.88 -3.70
C ALA A 157 11.63 6.22 -5.04
N SER A 158 10.73 6.30 -6.02
CA SER A 158 11.01 5.89 -7.39
C SER A 158 10.33 6.83 -8.37
N ALA A 159 11.04 7.17 -9.46
CA ALA A 159 10.47 7.96 -10.55
C ALA A 159 9.33 7.24 -11.28
N ALA A 160 9.25 5.90 -11.16
CA ALA A 160 8.17 5.10 -11.72
C ALA A 160 6.85 5.23 -10.95
N VAL A 161 6.89 5.65 -9.69
CA VAL A 161 5.70 5.82 -8.87
C VAL A 161 5.13 7.22 -9.08
N HIS A 162 3.89 7.31 -9.56
CA HIS A 162 3.24 8.57 -9.80
C HIS A 162 2.96 9.31 -8.48
N LYS A 163 2.99 10.64 -8.56
CA LYS A 163 2.62 11.53 -7.45
C LYS A 163 1.29 12.20 -7.77
N ALA A 164 0.41 12.29 -6.79
CA ALA A 164 -0.73 13.19 -6.89
C ALA A 164 -0.25 14.63 -7.08
N ALA A 165 -0.95 15.39 -7.90
CA ALA A 165 -0.60 16.80 -8.17
C ALA A 165 -0.74 17.67 -6.90
N ALA A 166 -1.73 17.35 -6.07
CA ALA A 166 -1.97 17.98 -4.77
C ALA A 166 -2.80 17.05 -3.87
N VAL A 167 -2.93 17.42 -2.60
CA VAL A 167 -3.90 16.78 -1.69
C VAL A 167 -5.32 16.99 -2.25
N GLY A 168 -6.10 15.90 -2.27
CA GLY A 168 -7.44 15.87 -2.85
C GLY A 168 -7.50 15.56 -4.34
N GLU A 169 -6.37 15.54 -5.05
CA GLU A 169 -6.29 15.20 -6.46
C GLU A 169 -6.11 13.68 -6.67
N PRO A 170 -6.56 13.14 -7.80
CA PRO A 170 -6.44 11.70 -8.07
C PRO A 170 -4.99 11.30 -8.38
N VAL A 171 -4.66 10.06 -8.05
CA VAL A 171 -3.42 9.40 -8.48
C VAL A 171 -3.69 7.95 -8.84
N THR A 172 -3.08 7.48 -9.93
CA THR A 172 -3.25 6.11 -10.42
C THR A 172 -1.89 5.43 -10.55
N GLN A 173 -1.83 4.16 -10.13
CA GLN A 173 -0.67 3.28 -10.25
C GLN A 173 -1.11 1.95 -10.87
N GLU A 174 -0.38 1.42 -11.84
CA GLU A 174 -0.39 -0.02 -12.13
C GLU A 174 0.68 -0.67 -11.26
N ILE A 175 0.30 -1.66 -10.47
CA ILE A 175 1.22 -2.41 -9.60
C ILE A 175 1.21 -3.86 -10.04
N ALA A 176 2.40 -4.43 -10.22
CA ALA A 176 2.59 -5.84 -10.54
C ALA A 176 3.60 -6.48 -9.58
N LEU A 177 3.31 -7.70 -9.17
CA LEU A 177 4.19 -8.51 -8.36
C LEU A 177 4.38 -9.86 -9.06
N SER A 178 5.62 -10.20 -9.42
CA SER A 178 5.96 -11.33 -10.28
C SER A 178 6.89 -12.31 -9.58
N VAL A 179 6.74 -13.58 -9.90
CA VAL A 179 7.71 -14.64 -9.63
C VAL A 179 8.23 -15.12 -10.97
N LYS A 180 9.55 -15.01 -11.21
CA LYS A 180 10.21 -15.36 -12.48
C LYS A 180 11.49 -16.13 -12.15
N GLY A 181 11.43 -17.46 -12.26
CA GLY A 181 12.53 -18.35 -11.90
C GLY A 181 12.89 -18.18 -10.41
N ASP A 182 14.08 -17.70 -10.16
CA ASP A 182 14.63 -17.44 -8.83
C ASP A 182 14.43 -16.00 -8.32
N LYS A 183 13.68 -15.17 -9.03
CA LYS A 183 13.43 -13.77 -8.69
C LYS A 183 11.98 -13.50 -8.32
N VAL A 184 11.80 -12.58 -7.39
CA VAL A 184 10.53 -11.95 -7.04
C VAL A 184 10.66 -10.45 -7.31
N GLU A 185 9.83 -9.93 -8.22
CA GLU A 185 9.93 -8.56 -8.71
C GLU A 185 8.67 -7.77 -8.42
N CYS A 186 8.83 -6.57 -7.89
CA CYS A 186 7.79 -5.55 -7.84
C CYS A 186 8.01 -4.57 -9.00
N ALA A 187 6.99 -4.38 -9.82
CA ALA A 187 6.97 -3.36 -10.87
C ALA A 187 5.81 -2.39 -10.63
N ILE A 188 6.06 -1.10 -10.88
CA ILE A 188 5.06 -0.04 -10.76
C ILE A 188 5.10 0.78 -12.05
N ASN A 189 3.93 0.97 -12.66
CA ASN A 189 3.76 1.68 -13.94
C ASN A 189 4.72 1.17 -15.04
N GLY A 190 4.88 -0.16 -15.12
CA GLY A 190 5.70 -0.84 -16.12
C GLY A 190 7.19 -0.93 -15.80
N ALA A 191 7.70 -0.28 -14.75
CA ALA A 191 9.11 -0.34 -14.37
C ALA A 191 9.33 -1.21 -13.13
N VAL A 192 10.32 -2.09 -13.15
CA VAL A 192 10.74 -2.86 -11.97
C VAL A 192 11.39 -1.90 -10.97
N VAL A 193 10.77 -1.75 -9.80
CA VAL A 193 11.23 -0.88 -8.72
C VAL A 193 11.99 -1.64 -7.63
N ALA A 194 11.77 -2.95 -7.53
CA ALA A 194 12.50 -3.84 -6.63
C ALA A 194 12.57 -5.26 -7.21
N SER A 195 13.69 -5.94 -7.00
CA SER A 195 13.93 -7.33 -7.38
C SER A 195 14.71 -8.04 -6.27
N TYR A 196 14.23 -9.19 -5.85
CA TYR A 196 14.81 -9.99 -4.77
C TYR A 196 15.03 -11.41 -5.23
N ASP A 197 16.06 -12.07 -4.68
CA ASP A 197 16.19 -13.51 -4.81
C ASP A 197 15.02 -14.20 -4.10
N LYS A 198 14.44 -15.22 -4.72
CA LYS A 198 13.34 -16.02 -4.13
C LYS A 198 13.73 -16.58 -2.76
N SER A 199 15.00 -16.99 -2.59
CA SER A 199 15.55 -17.45 -1.32
C SER A 199 15.64 -16.38 -0.24
N ALA A 200 15.71 -15.10 -0.61
CA ALA A 200 15.67 -14.00 0.34
C ALA A 200 14.25 -13.68 0.82
N VAL A 201 13.25 -14.09 0.05
CA VAL A 201 11.83 -13.88 0.33
C VAL A 201 11.23 -15.11 1.04
N VAL A 202 11.54 -16.33 0.55
CA VAL A 202 11.14 -17.61 1.16
C VAL A 202 12.26 -18.06 2.10
N ALA A 203 12.15 -17.69 3.36
CA ALA A 203 13.16 -17.94 4.39
C ALA A 203 12.49 -18.06 5.78
N PRO A 204 13.19 -18.62 6.78
CA PRO A 204 12.69 -18.63 8.16
C PRO A 204 12.26 -17.24 8.63
N GLY A 205 11.06 -17.14 9.20
CA GLY A 205 10.46 -15.87 9.65
C GLY A 205 9.83 -15.03 8.55
N LYS A 206 9.84 -15.47 7.28
CA LYS A 206 9.26 -14.79 6.13
C LYS A 206 8.20 -15.66 5.45
N LEU A 207 8.17 -15.70 4.11
CA LEU A 207 7.21 -16.51 3.37
C LEU A 207 7.46 -18.02 3.55
N LYS A 208 6.38 -18.77 3.61
CA LYS A 208 6.39 -20.24 3.48
C LYS A 208 6.66 -20.67 2.04
N SER A 209 6.09 -19.96 1.08
CA SER A 209 6.22 -20.20 -0.36
C SER A 209 5.86 -18.93 -1.13
N THR A 210 6.35 -18.79 -2.37
CA THR A 210 5.81 -17.83 -3.34
C THR A 210 4.50 -18.32 -3.96
N ASP A 211 4.24 -19.63 -3.94
CA ASP A 211 2.98 -20.21 -4.37
C ASP A 211 1.92 -20.02 -3.30
N GLY A 212 0.69 -19.75 -3.71
CA GLY A 212 -0.42 -19.53 -2.78
C GLY A 212 -1.48 -18.60 -3.32
N VAL A 213 -2.26 -18.07 -2.42
CA VAL A 213 -3.32 -17.11 -2.73
C VAL A 213 -2.71 -15.74 -3.04
N TYR A 214 -3.27 -15.03 -4.04
CA TYR A 214 -2.96 -13.63 -4.29
C TYR A 214 -4.18 -12.75 -3.97
N GLY A 215 -3.92 -11.45 -3.75
CA GLY A 215 -4.96 -10.51 -3.40
C GLY A 215 -4.45 -9.08 -3.29
N LEU A 216 -5.10 -8.31 -2.44
CA LEU A 216 -4.93 -6.87 -2.31
C LEU A 216 -4.59 -6.50 -0.88
N ARG A 217 -3.67 -5.55 -0.72
CA ARG A 217 -3.28 -5.01 0.58
C ARG A 217 -3.51 -3.51 0.62
N PHE A 218 -4.13 -3.03 1.71
CA PHE A 218 -4.37 -1.62 1.98
C PHE A 218 -3.92 -1.26 3.39
N ALA A 219 -3.28 -0.13 3.53
CA ALA A 219 -3.06 0.48 4.83
C ALA A 219 -4.37 1.03 5.41
N HIS A 220 -4.32 1.51 6.64
CA HIS A 220 -5.48 2.16 7.26
C HIS A 220 -5.81 3.49 6.54
N ASN A 221 -7.06 3.94 6.68
CA ASN A 221 -7.52 5.23 6.15
C ASN A 221 -7.24 5.45 4.66
N THR A 222 -7.40 4.40 3.82
CA THR A 222 -7.29 4.51 2.36
C THR A 222 -8.65 4.44 1.68
N GLU A 223 -8.79 5.15 0.56
CA GLU A 223 -9.93 5.04 -0.37
C GLU A 223 -9.38 4.82 -1.77
N VAL A 224 -9.65 3.65 -2.36
CA VAL A 224 -9.04 3.22 -3.61
C VAL A 224 -10.03 2.46 -4.48
N LYS A 225 -10.04 2.76 -5.78
CA LYS A 225 -10.68 1.96 -6.82
C LYS A 225 -9.63 1.05 -7.44
N VAL A 226 -9.92 -0.25 -7.53
CA VAL A 226 -9.05 -1.26 -8.15
C VAL A 226 -9.71 -1.83 -9.39
N THR A 227 -8.98 -1.88 -10.50
CA THR A 227 -9.43 -2.45 -11.77
C THR A 227 -8.38 -3.38 -12.35
N GLY A 228 -8.79 -4.30 -13.22
CA GLY A 228 -7.87 -5.15 -13.98
C GLY A 228 -7.01 -6.08 -13.12
N LEU A 229 -7.51 -6.53 -11.95
CA LEU A 229 -6.81 -7.56 -11.19
C LEU A 229 -6.74 -8.84 -12.02
N ALA A 230 -5.55 -9.23 -12.39
CA ALA A 230 -5.30 -10.35 -13.29
C ALA A 230 -4.04 -11.13 -12.89
N LEU A 231 -4.08 -12.44 -13.16
CA LEU A 231 -2.95 -13.37 -13.11
C LEU A 231 -2.55 -13.74 -14.53
N THR A 232 -1.27 -13.73 -14.83
CA THR A 232 -0.68 -14.22 -16.08
C THR A 232 0.51 -15.15 -15.80
N HIS A 233 0.76 -16.11 -16.68
CA HIS A 233 1.89 -17.05 -16.63
C HIS A 233 2.86 -16.82 -17.79
#